data_1a6df2ab8218016257d1fd2f2e3797a3
#
_entry.id   1a6df2ab8218016257d1fd2f2e3797a3
#
_cell.length_a   1.000
_cell.length_b   1.000
_cell.length_c   1.000
_cell.angle_alpha   90.00
_cell.angle_beta   90.00
_cell.angle_gamma   90.00
#
_symmetry.space_group_name_H-M   'P 1'
#
loop_
_entity.id
_entity.type
_entity.pdbx_description
1 polymer ?
#
loop_
_entity_poly.entity_id
_entity_poly.type
_entity_poly.pdbx_seq_one_letter_code
_entity_poly.pdbx_strand_id
1 'polypeptide(L)'
;CSLYFQVSNDSESGNYGLWPWSVGSTVKDKNVPLFHAHLMFVNLWDEQNKMSAQTREAFLKACKCILVAAERRYDEEIFELGREVVAYSNVFSLYVQTLTLAAERYDSDRLRRKANIQWRRFYNNFKFYGISEFLSTTYYQVIFDALMDIKNFGHEERIAKEAKEMMDFLYLQQSAVTHPLLKIPVSGIARDYREFTKYNDARVEFLQHDVQGYTPPAKAIEINTNRKYPFEA
;
A
#
# COMPACT_ATOMS: atom_id res chain seq x y z
N CYS A 1 -6.42 20.81 -3.48
CA CYS A 1 -6.49 20.81 -4.97
C CYS A 1 -6.84 19.45 -5.58
N SER A 2 -6.38 18.33 -5.05
CA SER A 2 -6.67 17.01 -5.64
C SER A 2 -8.14 16.62 -5.66
N LEU A 3 -8.94 17.08 -4.70
CA LEU A 3 -10.37 16.78 -4.61
C LEU A 3 -11.19 17.27 -5.82
N TYR A 4 -10.75 18.31 -6.49
CA TYR A 4 -11.41 18.84 -7.69
C TYR A 4 -11.38 17.91 -8.89
N PHE A 5 -10.42 17.00 -8.94
CA PHE A 5 -10.23 16.10 -10.07
C PHE A 5 -10.90 14.74 -9.89
N GLN A 6 -11.48 14.51 -8.71
CA GLN A 6 -12.25 13.29 -8.48
C GLN A 6 -13.59 13.34 -9.24
N VAL A 7 -13.90 12.27 -9.94
CA VAL A 7 -15.22 12.10 -10.55
C VAL A 7 -16.24 11.78 -9.45
N SER A 8 -16.97 12.77 -9.00
CA SER A 8 -17.89 12.66 -7.84
C SER A 8 -19.31 13.17 -8.10
N ASN A 9 -19.62 13.55 -9.34
CA ASN A 9 -20.90 14.20 -9.69
C ASN A 9 -21.97 13.23 -10.20
N ASP A 10 -21.56 12.04 -10.67
CA ASP A 10 -22.47 11.03 -11.22
C ASP A 10 -22.12 9.65 -10.63
N SER A 11 -22.92 9.18 -9.67
CA SER A 11 -22.74 7.91 -8.99
C SER A 11 -22.93 6.69 -9.89
N GLU A 12 -23.66 6.85 -11.00
CA GLU A 12 -23.93 5.78 -11.97
C GLU A 12 -22.79 5.66 -12.99
N SER A 13 -21.92 6.66 -13.07
CA SER A 13 -20.77 6.62 -13.96
C SER A 13 -19.80 5.52 -13.57
N GLY A 14 -19.31 4.76 -14.55
CA GLY A 14 -18.21 3.79 -14.36
C GLY A 14 -16.91 4.42 -13.85
N ASN A 15 -16.77 5.74 -13.94
CA ASN A 15 -15.63 6.51 -13.45
C ASN A 15 -15.87 7.14 -12.06
N TYR A 16 -17.02 6.91 -11.42
CA TYR A 16 -17.30 7.49 -10.10
C TYR A 16 -16.24 7.10 -9.07
N GLY A 17 -15.71 8.09 -8.36
CA GLY A 17 -14.67 7.92 -7.36
C GLY A 17 -13.25 7.86 -7.91
N LEU A 18 -13.06 7.89 -9.23
CA LEU A 18 -11.75 7.82 -9.86
C LEU A 18 -11.08 9.19 -9.97
N TRP A 19 -9.74 9.16 -10.08
CA TRP A 19 -8.89 10.33 -10.36
C TRP A 19 -8.02 10.07 -11.60
N PRO A 20 -7.67 11.12 -12.36
CA PRO A 20 -6.55 11.05 -13.28
C PRO A 20 -5.22 11.04 -12.52
N TRP A 21 -4.17 10.46 -13.09
CA TRP A 21 -2.81 10.49 -12.53
C TRP A 21 -2.22 11.90 -12.45
N SER A 22 -2.60 12.78 -13.35
CA SER A 22 -2.11 14.16 -13.40
C SER A 22 -3.21 15.12 -13.75
N VAL A 23 -3.05 16.39 -13.32
CA VAL A 23 -3.95 17.49 -13.64
C VAL A 23 -4.09 17.63 -15.16
N GLY A 24 -5.33 17.72 -15.64
CA GLY A 24 -5.63 17.85 -17.07
C GLY A 24 -5.58 16.56 -17.88
N SER A 25 -5.20 15.41 -17.28
CA SER A 25 -5.30 14.12 -17.95
C SER A 25 -6.68 13.49 -17.77
N THR A 26 -7.02 12.53 -18.63
CA THR A 26 -8.23 11.71 -18.50
C THR A 26 -8.02 10.58 -17.52
N VAL A 27 -9.11 10.11 -16.90
CA VAL A 27 -9.10 8.89 -16.08
C VAL A 27 -8.81 7.69 -16.97
N LYS A 28 -7.68 7.02 -16.73
CA LYS A 28 -7.26 5.82 -17.49
C LYS A 28 -7.00 4.62 -16.59
N ASP A 29 -6.61 4.85 -15.35
CA ASP A 29 -6.23 3.80 -14.40
C ASP A 29 -7.19 3.81 -13.21
N LYS A 30 -7.90 2.72 -13.05
CA LYS A 30 -8.89 2.53 -11.98
C LYS A 30 -8.25 2.27 -10.60
N ASN A 31 -6.93 2.12 -10.54
CA ASN A 31 -6.22 1.88 -9.27
C ASN A 31 -5.82 3.19 -8.57
N VAL A 32 -5.84 4.33 -9.27
CA VAL A 32 -5.41 5.63 -8.71
C VAL A 32 -6.08 5.98 -7.37
N PRO A 33 -7.39 5.76 -7.15
CA PRO A 33 -8.03 6.06 -5.87
C PRO A 33 -7.39 5.36 -4.68
N LEU A 34 -6.87 4.14 -4.87
CA LEU A 34 -6.26 3.36 -3.80
C LEU A 34 -4.95 3.99 -3.31
N PHE A 35 -4.17 4.59 -4.21
CA PHE A 35 -2.94 5.34 -3.83
C PHE A 35 -3.25 6.63 -3.06
N HIS A 36 -4.45 7.17 -3.19
CA HIS A 36 -4.89 8.35 -2.43
C HIS A 36 -5.56 7.98 -1.10
N ALA A 37 -6.01 6.74 -0.92
CA ALA A 37 -6.79 6.31 0.24
C ALA A 37 -6.08 6.58 1.57
N HIS A 38 -4.80 6.19 1.69
CA HIS A 38 -4.00 6.44 2.89
C HIS A 38 -4.03 7.92 3.28
N LEU A 39 -3.61 8.79 2.37
CA LEU A 39 -3.55 10.24 2.63
C LEU A 39 -4.91 10.81 3.02
N MET A 40 -5.98 10.36 2.36
CA MET A 40 -7.33 10.88 2.65
C MET A 40 -7.85 10.41 4.01
N PHE A 41 -7.72 9.14 4.35
CA PHE A 41 -8.22 8.61 5.61
C PHE A 41 -7.35 9.05 6.79
N VAL A 42 -6.03 9.00 6.69
CA VAL A 42 -5.12 9.36 7.77
C VAL A 42 -5.21 10.86 8.08
N ASN A 43 -5.24 11.73 7.07
CA ASN A 43 -5.44 13.16 7.32
C ASN A 43 -6.78 13.47 8.01
N LEU A 44 -7.83 12.67 7.78
CA LEU A 44 -9.08 12.84 8.51
C LEU A 44 -8.97 12.49 10.01
N TRP A 45 -8.04 11.61 10.41
CA TRP A 45 -7.80 11.34 11.83
C TRP A 45 -6.90 12.39 12.46
N ASP A 46 -5.74 12.62 11.86
CA ASP A 46 -4.68 13.42 12.44
C ASP A 46 -4.99 14.92 12.42
N GLU A 47 -5.60 15.40 11.33
CA GLU A 47 -5.75 16.83 11.03
C GLU A 47 -7.20 17.33 11.03
N GLN A 48 -8.18 16.45 11.32
CA GLN A 48 -9.60 16.83 11.25
C GLN A 48 -9.96 18.06 12.09
N ASN A 49 -9.29 18.25 13.23
CA ASN A 49 -9.53 19.38 14.15
C ASN A 49 -8.93 20.70 13.62
N LYS A 50 -7.98 20.63 12.67
CA LYS A 50 -7.37 21.79 12.00
C LYS A 50 -8.09 22.14 10.70
N MET A 51 -8.99 21.29 10.22
CA MET A 51 -9.75 21.52 9.00
C MET A 51 -11.00 22.36 9.24
N SER A 52 -11.34 23.25 8.30
CA SER A 52 -12.66 23.84 8.26
C SER A 52 -13.75 22.76 8.09
N ALA A 53 -14.98 23.04 8.53
CA ALA A 53 -16.09 22.10 8.37
C ALA A 53 -16.28 21.72 6.89
N GLN A 54 -16.18 22.69 5.98
CA GLN A 54 -16.30 22.48 4.53
C GLN A 54 -15.18 21.56 4.00
N THR A 55 -13.93 21.77 4.43
CA THR A 55 -12.79 20.93 4.02
C THR A 55 -12.99 19.51 4.50
N ARG A 56 -13.37 19.33 5.77
CA ARG A 56 -13.63 18.01 6.36
C ARG A 56 -14.75 17.26 5.63
N GLU A 57 -15.84 17.95 5.29
CA GLU A 57 -16.94 17.35 4.51
C GLU A 57 -16.48 16.90 3.11
N ALA A 58 -15.67 17.72 2.43
CA ALA A 58 -15.11 17.37 1.14
C ALA A 58 -14.20 16.12 1.21
N PHE A 59 -13.37 15.99 2.24
CA PHE A 59 -12.57 14.79 2.49
C PHE A 59 -13.43 13.56 2.77
N LEU A 60 -14.47 13.69 3.61
CA LEU A 60 -15.39 12.59 3.89
C LEU A 60 -16.11 12.11 2.64
N LYS A 61 -16.54 13.05 1.78
CA LYS A 61 -17.14 12.71 0.47
C LYS A 61 -16.12 11.98 -0.42
N ALA A 62 -14.88 12.48 -0.49
CA ALA A 62 -13.83 11.86 -1.27
C ALA A 62 -13.52 10.43 -0.81
N CYS A 63 -13.43 10.20 0.50
CA CYS A 63 -13.21 8.86 1.07
C CYS A 63 -14.35 7.88 0.72
N LYS A 64 -15.60 8.34 0.75
CA LYS A 64 -16.75 7.52 0.32
C LYS A 64 -16.64 7.16 -1.17
N CYS A 65 -16.26 8.12 -2.01
CA CYS A 65 -16.09 7.88 -3.44
C CYS A 65 -14.92 6.90 -3.71
N ILE A 66 -13.81 7.01 -2.98
CA ILE A 66 -12.68 6.05 -3.04
C ILE A 66 -13.18 4.64 -2.72
N LEU A 67 -13.93 4.49 -1.63
CA LEU A 67 -14.43 3.19 -1.20
C LEU A 67 -15.32 2.55 -2.28
N VAL A 68 -16.24 3.32 -2.86
CA VAL A 68 -17.10 2.83 -3.96
C VAL A 68 -16.27 2.40 -5.17
N ALA A 69 -15.30 3.21 -5.58
CA ALA A 69 -14.41 2.88 -6.69
C ALA A 69 -13.58 1.62 -6.43
N ALA A 70 -13.05 1.47 -5.21
CA ALA A 70 -12.27 0.33 -4.79
C ALA A 70 -13.12 -0.97 -4.76
N GLU A 71 -14.33 -0.91 -4.18
CA GLU A 71 -15.23 -2.05 -4.12
C GLU A 71 -15.65 -2.49 -5.54
N ARG A 72 -16.05 -1.55 -6.40
CA ARG A 72 -16.40 -1.83 -7.81
C ARG A 72 -15.24 -2.48 -8.55
N ARG A 73 -14.03 -1.93 -8.41
CA ARG A 73 -12.84 -2.45 -9.09
C ARG A 73 -12.53 -3.89 -8.71
N TYR A 74 -12.64 -4.24 -7.44
CA TYR A 74 -12.27 -5.57 -6.99
C TYR A 74 -13.42 -6.56 -6.99
N ASP A 75 -14.60 -6.17 -6.59
CA ASP A 75 -15.74 -7.09 -6.53
C ASP A 75 -16.32 -7.40 -7.92
N GLU A 76 -16.56 -6.34 -8.70
CA GLU A 76 -17.24 -6.49 -9.99
C GLU A 76 -16.26 -6.86 -11.13
N GLU A 77 -15.08 -6.23 -11.15
CA GLU A 77 -14.18 -6.37 -12.31
C GLU A 77 -13.12 -7.47 -12.17
N ILE A 78 -12.70 -7.78 -10.95
CA ILE A 78 -11.63 -8.76 -10.73
C ILE A 78 -12.18 -10.09 -10.25
N PHE A 79 -13.04 -10.10 -9.25
CA PHE A 79 -13.53 -11.35 -8.65
C PHE A 79 -14.66 -12.00 -9.44
N GLU A 80 -15.55 -11.23 -10.09
CA GLU A 80 -16.58 -11.80 -10.98
C GLU A 80 -15.99 -12.56 -12.19
N LEU A 81 -14.77 -12.19 -12.61
CA LEU A 81 -14.05 -12.89 -13.65
C LEU A 81 -13.41 -14.20 -13.19
N GLY A 82 -13.69 -14.68 -11.96
CA GLY A 82 -13.12 -15.91 -11.42
C GLY A 82 -11.60 -15.85 -11.18
N ARG A 83 -11.03 -14.66 -11.15
CA ARG A 83 -9.61 -14.48 -10.87
C ARG A 83 -9.36 -14.50 -9.35
N GLU A 84 -9.14 -15.67 -8.81
CA GLU A 84 -8.77 -15.84 -7.41
C GLU A 84 -7.35 -15.38 -7.08
N VAL A 85 -6.51 -15.21 -8.10
CA VAL A 85 -5.09 -14.87 -7.94
C VAL A 85 -4.92 -13.36 -7.79
N VAL A 86 -4.21 -12.95 -6.75
CA VAL A 86 -3.76 -11.56 -6.54
C VAL A 86 -2.71 -11.20 -7.59
N ALA A 87 -3.14 -10.68 -8.73
CA ALA A 87 -2.27 -10.39 -9.87
C ALA A 87 -1.25 -9.28 -9.58
N TYR A 88 -1.64 -8.30 -8.74
CA TYR A 88 -0.80 -7.17 -8.34
C TYR A 88 -0.86 -7.01 -6.82
N SER A 89 0.20 -7.40 -6.13
CA SER A 89 0.26 -7.37 -4.67
C SER A 89 0.16 -5.95 -4.11
N ASN A 90 0.80 -4.97 -4.78
CA ASN A 90 0.76 -3.56 -4.37
C ASN A 90 -0.66 -3.00 -4.37
N VAL A 91 -1.40 -3.17 -5.46
CA VAL A 91 -2.76 -2.63 -5.58
C VAL A 91 -3.73 -3.37 -4.64
N PHE A 92 -3.53 -4.68 -4.47
CA PHE A 92 -4.38 -5.46 -3.58
C PHE A 92 -4.12 -5.12 -2.10
N SER A 93 -2.87 -4.87 -1.70
CA SER A 93 -2.56 -4.38 -0.36
C SER A 93 -3.24 -3.03 -0.07
N LEU A 94 -3.22 -2.11 -1.04
CA LEU A 94 -3.92 -0.83 -0.96
C LEU A 94 -5.44 -1.00 -0.87
N TYR A 95 -6.01 -2.00 -1.54
CA TYR A 95 -7.44 -2.29 -1.41
C TYR A 95 -7.79 -2.76 0.01
N VAL A 96 -7.04 -3.70 0.56
CA VAL A 96 -7.25 -4.17 1.94
C VAL A 96 -7.06 -3.05 2.94
N GLN A 97 -6.02 -2.23 2.77
CA GLN A 97 -5.78 -1.02 3.55
C GLN A 97 -6.99 -0.08 3.50
N THR A 98 -7.50 0.22 2.30
CA THR A 98 -8.67 1.10 2.12
C THR A 98 -9.89 0.58 2.87
N LEU A 99 -10.17 -0.73 2.80
CA LEU A 99 -11.27 -1.34 3.53
C LEU A 99 -11.07 -1.26 5.05
N THR A 100 -9.85 -1.49 5.53
CA THR A 100 -9.49 -1.42 6.94
C THR A 100 -9.68 -0.01 7.49
N LEU A 101 -9.12 0.99 6.81
CA LEU A 101 -9.24 2.39 7.18
C LEU A 101 -10.69 2.89 7.13
N ALA A 102 -11.44 2.47 6.12
CA ALA A 102 -12.86 2.82 6.00
C ALA A 102 -13.71 2.14 7.07
N ALA A 103 -13.41 0.89 7.42
CA ALA A 103 -14.10 0.15 8.48
C ALA A 103 -13.94 0.86 9.82
N GLU A 104 -12.73 1.30 10.13
CA GLU A 104 -12.43 2.10 11.34
C GLU A 104 -13.12 3.46 11.29
N ARG A 105 -12.96 4.19 10.18
CA ARG A 105 -13.53 5.54 10.06
C ARG A 105 -15.04 5.60 10.15
N TYR A 106 -15.73 4.61 9.61
CA TYR A 106 -17.20 4.58 9.58
C TYR A 106 -17.82 3.66 10.63
N ASP A 107 -17.02 3.06 11.50
CA ASP A 107 -17.44 2.07 12.50
C ASP A 107 -18.36 0.99 11.88
N SER A 108 -17.92 0.39 10.81
CA SER A 108 -18.74 -0.47 9.95
C SER A 108 -18.38 -1.94 10.04
N ASP A 109 -19.23 -2.75 10.66
CA ASP A 109 -19.05 -4.21 10.72
C ASP A 109 -19.06 -4.88 9.34
N ARG A 110 -19.81 -4.34 8.38
CA ARG A 110 -19.80 -4.81 6.99
C ARG A 110 -18.40 -4.68 6.41
N LEU A 111 -17.78 -3.51 6.57
CA LEU A 111 -16.46 -3.24 6.04
C LEU A 111 -15.37 -4.03 6.79
N ARG A 112 -15.49 -4.20 8.12
CA ARG A 112 -14.59 -5.05 8.91
C ARG A 112 -14.60 -6.49 8.40
N ARG A 113 -15.78 -7.08 8.25
CA ARG A 113 -15.90 -8.44 7.69
C ARG A 113 -15.29 -8.55 6.30
N LYS A 114 -15.53 -7.55 5.44
CA LYS A 114 -14.98 -7.52 4.10
C LYS A 114 -13.46 -7.39 4.12
N ALA A 115 -12.90 -6.47 4.90
CA ALA A 115 -11.47 -6.31 5.09
C ALA A 115 -10.82 -7.63 5.54
N ASN A 116 -11.42 -8.33 6.51
CA ASN A 116 -10.92 -9.61 7.01
C ASN A 116 -10.93 -10.71 5.94
N ILE A 117 -11.96 -10.76 5.10
CA ILE A 117 -12.02 -11.72 3.98
C ILE A 117 -10.91 -11.42 2.96
N GLN A 118 -10.74 -10.15 2.57
CA GLN A 118 -9.73 -9.76 1.60
C GLN A 118 -8.32 -9.88 2.19
N TRP A 119 -8.13 -9.57 3.48
CA TRP A 119 -6.88 -9.85 4.19
C TRP A 119 -6.49 -11.31 4.10
N ARG A 120 -7.42 -12.23 4.41
CA ARG A 120 -7.14 -13.68 4.34
C ARG A 120 -6.71 -14.11 2.94
N ARG A 121 -7.35 -13.58 1.88
CA ARG A 121 -6.94 -13.83 0.49
C ARG A 121 -5.53 -13.33 0.23
N PHE A 122 -5.22 -12.10 0.66
CA PHE A 122 -3.91 -11.49 0.47
C PHE A 122 -2.81 -12.27 1.20
N TYR A 123 -3.02 -12.56 2.48
CA TYR A 123 -2.07 -13.29 3.30
C TYR A 123 -1.84 -14.73 2.80
N ASN A 124 -2.89 -15.44 2.41
CA ASN A 124 -2.76 -16.78 1.82
C ASN A 124 -1.98 -16.72 0.49
N ASN A 125 -2.29 -15.76 -0.37
CA ASN A 125 -1.53 -15.56 -1.62
C ASN A 125 -0.05 -15.31 -1.33
N PHE A 126 0.25 -14.46 -0.36
CA PHE A 126 1.62 -14.20 0.09
C PHE A 126 2.32 -15.48 0.58
N LYS A 127 1.66 -16.29 1.41
CA LYS A 127 2.25 -17.54 1.95
C LYS A 127 2.57 -18.58 0.86
N PHE A 128 1.78 -18.64 -0.19
CA PHE A 128 1.95 -19.62 -1.27
C PHE A 128 2.81 -19.12 -2.44
N TYR A 129 2.70 -17.85 -2.78
CA TYR A 129 3.28 -17.31 -4.01
C TYR A 129 4.24 -16.13 -3.78
N GLY A 130 4.28 -15.59 -2.57
CA GLY A 130 5.05 -14.38 -2.28
C GLY A 130 4.38 -13.11 -2.80
N ILE A 131 5.21 -12.14 -3.16
CA ILE A 131 4.81 -10.82 -3.68
C ILE A 131 5.07 -10.80 -5.19
N SER A 132 4.06 -10.42 -5.98
CA SER A 132 4.15 -10.38 -7.45
C SER A 132 5.15 -9.32 -7.96
N GLU A 133 5.32 -8.22 -7.22
CA GLU A 133 6.32 -7.19 -7.50
C GLU A 133 7.66 -7.50 -6.81
N PHE A 134 8.20 -8.69 -7.07
CA PHE A 134 9.41 -9.21 -6.43
C PHE A 134 10.57 -8.21 -6.45
N LEU A 135 11.08 -7.87 -5.27
CA LEU A 135 12.19 -6.94 -5.03
C LEU A 135 12.00 -5.54 -5.64
N SER A 136 10.78 -5.16 -6.00
CA SER A 136 10.52 -3.83 -6.55
C SER A 136 10.82 -2.73 -5.53
N THR A 137 11.74 -1.85 -5.83
CA THR A 137 12.09 -0.69 -4.99
C THR A 137 10.95 0.30 -4.86
N THR A 138 10.06 0.36 -5.84
CA THR A 138 8.87 1.22 -5.83
C THR A 138 7.74 0.59 -5.02
N TYR A 139 7.41 -0.67 -5.32
CA TYR A 139 6.19 -1.26 -4.79
C TYR A 139 6.36 -1.93 -3.43
N TYR A 140 7.58 -2.29 -3.03
CA TYR A 140 7.79 -2.79 -1.66
C TYR A 140 7.49 -1.72 -0.63
N GLN A 141 7.84 -0.45 -0.90
CA GLN A 141 7.47 0.66 -0.02
C GLN A 141 5.95 0.79 0.07
N VAL A 142 5.25 0.79 -1.07
CA VAL A 142 3.77 0.88 -1.11
C VAL A 142 3.11 -0.24 -0.32
N ILE A 143 3.60 -1.49 -0.48
CA ILE A 143 3.06 -2.64 0.25
C ILE A 143 3.38 -2.52 1.74
N PHE A 144 4.59 -2.09 2.09
CA PHE A 144 5.02 -1.93 3.47
C PHE A 144 4.16 -0.90 4.21
N ASP A 145 3.91 0.26 3.60
CA ASP A 145 3.06 1.32 4.16
C ASP A 145 1.61 0.83 4.33
N ALA A 146 1.08 0.09 3.35
CA ALA A 146 -0.24 -0.51 3.46
C ALA A 146 -0.33 -1.52 4.61
N LEU A 147 0.71 -2.34 4.81
CA LEU A 147 0.78 -3.30 5.92
C LEU A 147 0.89 -2.61 7.28
N MET A 148 1.59 -1.46 7.36
CA MET A 148 1.64 -0.65 8.58
C MET A 148 0.25 -0.17 8.99
N ASP A 149 -0.52 0.36 8.05
CA ASP A 149 -1.88 0.80 8.34
C ASP A 149 -2.80 -0.36 8.73
N ILE A 150 -2.74 -1.48 8.00
CA ILE A 150 -3.52 -2.68 8.33
C ILE A 150 -3.18 -3.18 9.74
N LYS A 151 -1.89 -3.18 10.11
CA LYS A 151 -1.44 -3.53 11.47
C LYS A 151 -1.97 -2.57 12.53
N ASN A 152 -1.94 -1.26 12.25
CA ASN A 152 -2.25 -0.24 13.23
C ASN A 152 -3.76 0.00 13.41
N PHE A 153 -4.54 -0.18 12.34
CA PHE A 153 -5.99 0.06 12.31
C PHE A 153 -6.83 -1.21 12.18
N GLY A 154 -6.20 -2.36 11.99
CA GLY A 154 -6.91 -3.64 11.99
C GLY A 154 -7.40 -4.01 13.39
N HIS A 155 -8.66 -4.51 13.50
CA HIS A 155 -9.30 -4.83 14.78
C HIS A 155 -8.87 -6.17 15.38
N GLU A 156 -8.28 -7.05 14.57
CA GLU A 156 -7.89 -8.38 15.01
C GLU A 156 -6.38 -8.46 15.26
N GLU A 157 -5.98 -8.86 16.47
CA GLU A 157 -4.57 -9.08 16.83
C GLU A 157 -3.88 -10.05 15.85
N ARG A 158 -4.61 -11.04 15.36
CA ARG A 158 -4.12 -11.97 14.34
C ARG A 158 -3.69 -11.25 13.08
N ILE A 159 -4.49 -10.30 12.57
CA ILE A 159 -4.18 -9.53 11.36
C ILE A 159 -2.93 -8.66 11.60
N ALA A 160 -2.83 -8.01 12.75
CA ALA A 160 -1.67 -7.21 13.11
C ALA A 160 -0.37 -8.05 13.15
N LYS A 161 -0.44 -9.28 13.68
CA LYS A 161 0.68 -10.21 13.71
C LYS A 161 1.06 -10.70 12.31
N GLU A 162 0.09 -11.10 11.50
CA GLU A 162 0.31 -11.55 10.12
C GLU A 162 0.86 -10.41 9.23
N ALA A 163 0.38 -9.17 9.40
CA ALA A 163 0.91 -7.99 8.71
C ALA A 163 2.37 -7.74 9.10
N LYS A 164 2.70 -7.87 10.39
CA LYS A 164 4.09 -7.77 10.85
C LYS A 164 4.97 -8.87 10.24
N GLU A 165 4.49 -10.10 10.17
CA GLU A 165 5.22 -11.22 9.53
C GLU A 165 5.55 -10.89 8.06
N MET A 166 4.59 -10.33 7.31
CA MET A 166 4.82 -9.90 5.93
C MET A 166 5.84 -8.76 5.85
N MET A 167 5.76 -7.76 6.72
CA MET A 167 6.74 -6.67 6.78
C MET A 167 8.15 -7.18 7.08
N ASP A 168 8.27 -8.09 8.05
CA ASP A 168 9.54 -8.72 8.41
C ASP A 168 10.15 -9.48 7.22
N PHE A 169 9.32 -10.18 6.46
CA PHE A 169 9.73 -10.88 5.23
C PHE A 169 10.25 -9.90 4.17
N LEU A 170 9.48 -8.83 3.88
CA LEU A 170 9.87 -7.81 2.91
C LEU A 170 11.19 -7.14 3.30
N TYR A 171 11.32 -6.77 4.58
CA TYR A 171 12.52 -6.15 5.12
C TYR A 171 13.74 -7.07 5.01
N LEU A 172 13.59 -8.34 5.43
CA LEU A 172 14.66 -9.34 5.36
C LEU A 172 15.08 -9.60 3.91
N GLN A 173 14.12 -9.74 3.01
CA GLN A 173 14.37 -10.01 1.60
C GLN A 173 15.13 -8.85 0.92
N GLN A 174 14.72 -7.61 1.16
CA GLN A 174 15.43 -6.44 0.65
C GLN A 174 16.82 -6.28 1.29
N SER A 175 16.94 -6.50 2.59
CA SER A 175 18.24 -6.46 3.28
C SER A 175 19.22 -7.47 2.69
N ALA A 176 18.74 -8.67 2.35
CA ALA A 176 19.58 -9.74 1.80
C ALA A 176 20.19 -9.41 0.44
N VAL A 177 19.53 -8.56 -0.35
CA VAL A 177 19.95 -8.21 -1.72
C VAL A 177 20.49 -6.78 -1.85
N THR A 178 20.45 -5.98 -0.79
CA THR A 178 20.94 -4.60 -0.82
C THR A 178 22.44 -4.55 -0.58
N HIS A 179 23.17 -3.89 -1.50
CA HIS A 179 24.61 -3.69 -1.35
C HIS A 179 24.89 -2.74 -0.16
N PRO A 180 25.66 -3.13 0.87
CA PRO A 180 25.76 -2.38 2.11
C PRO A 180 26.42 -1.00 1.97
N LEU A 181 27.37 -0.85 1.05
CA LEU A 181 28.02 0.44 0.81
C LEU A 181 27.20 1.31 -0.15
N LEU A 182 26.74 0.72 -1.26
CA LEU A 182 25.98 1.46 -2.28
C LEU A 182 24.52 1.71 -1.88
N LYS A 183 23.99 0.90 -0.93
CA LYS A 183 22.60 0.97 -0.48
C LYS A 183 21.56 0.79 -1.58
N ILE A 184 21.90 0.05 -2.63
CA ILE A 184 21.03 -0.28 -3.76
C ILE A 184 20.86 -1.80 -3.87
N PRO A 185 19.72 -2.29 -4.37
CA PRO A 185 19.54 -3.71 -4.69
C PRO A 185 20.50 -4.17 -5.78
N VAL A 186 21.09 -5.36 -5.61
CA VAL A 186 22.04 -5.95 -6.56
C VAL A 186 21.50 -7.23 -7.21
N SER A 187 20.18 -7.36 -7.31
CA SER A 187 19.50 -8.50 -7.92
C SER A 187 18.49 -8.04 -8.96
N GLY A 188 17.95 -9.00 -9.74
CA GLY A 188 16.85 -8.73 -10.65
C GLY A 188 15.63 -8.17 -9.89
N ILE A 189 15.03 -7.13 -10.42
CA ILE A 189 13.92 -6.39 -9.83
C ILE A 189 12.72 -6.49 -10.76
N ALA A 190 11.57 -6.90 -10.23
CA ALA A 190 10.34 -6.89 -10.98
C ALA A 190 9.74 -5.47 -11.01
N ARG A 191 9.28 -5.06 -12.19
CA ARG A 191 8.59 -3.77 -12.39
C ARG A 191 9.41 -2.57 -11.90
N ASP A 192 10.67 -2.51 -12.29
CA ASP A 192 11.49 -1.32 -12.11
C ASP A 192 11.17 -0.33 -13.24
N TYR A 193 10.64 0.84 -12.87
CA TYR A 193 10.30 1.92 -13.81
C TYR A 193 11.36 3.02 -13.83
N ARG A 194 12.47 2.82 -13.12
CA ARG A 194 13.51 3.83 -13.00
C ARG A 194 14.49 3.72 -14.17
N GLU A 195 14.75 4.85 -14.80
CA GLU A 195 15.82 4.96 -15.77
C GLU A 195 17.17 4.78 -15.06
N PHE A 196 18.11 4.11 -15.71
CA PHE A 196 19.45 3.78 -15.20
C PHE A 196 20.22 5.01 -14.65
N THR A 197 19.86 6.20 -15.08
CA THR A 197 20.48 7.48 -14.68
C THR A 197 19.98 8.04 -13.36
N LYS A 198 18.91 7.49 -12.78
CA LYS A 198 18.30 7.98 -11.52
C LYS A 198 18.57 7.05 -10.33
N TYR A 199 19.70 6.40 -10.29
CA TYR A 199 20.07 5.42 -9.25
C TYR A 199 20.04 5.96 -7.81
N ASN A 200 20.17 7.28 -7.61
CA ASN A 200 20.14 7.85 -6.27
C ASN A 200 18.80 7.65 -5.56
N ASP A 201 17.70 7.44 -6.32
CA ASP A 201 16.37 7.20 -5.79
C ASP A 201 16.01 5.70 -5.69
N ALA A 202 16.92 4.80 -6.08
CA ALA A 202 16.69 3.35 -6.02
C ALA A 202 16.79 2.76 -4.61
N ARG A 203 16.96 3.61 -3.60
CA ARG A 203 17.02 3.22 -2.20
C ARG A 203 15.63 2.81 -1.73
N VAL A 204 15.56 1.69 -1.05
CA VAL A 204 14.32 1.25 -0.40
C VAL A 204 14.23 2.01 0.91
N GLU A 205 13.36 3.01 0.97
CA GLU A 205 13.29 3.99 2.07
C GLU A 205 13.13 3.33 3.43
N PHE A 206 12.30 2.31 3.56
CA PHE A 206 12.09 1.63 4.83
C PHE A 206 13.34 0.89 5.37
N LEU A 207 14.36 0.65 4.53
CA LEU A 207 15.66 0.12 4.99
C LEU A 207 16.61 1.19 5.51
N GLN A 208 16.33 2.47 5.25
CA GLN A 208 17.25 3.56 5.53
C GLN A 208 16.82 4.40 6.71
N HIS A 209 15.56 4.37 7.06
CA HIS A 209 14.97 5.17 8.13
C HIS A 209 14.26 4.28 9.14
N ASP A 210 14.33 4.68 10.40
CA ASP A 210 13.48 4.09 11.43
C ASP A 210 12.01 4.37 11.09
N VAL A 211 11.30 3.33 10.68
CA VAL A 211 9.87 3.45 10.43
C VAL A 211 9.16 3.47 11.77
N GLN A 212 8.51 4.59 12.08
CA GLN A 212 7.80 4.77 13.33
C GLN A 212 6.79 3.62 13.55
N GLY A 213 6.93 2.94 14.70
CA GLY A 213 6.06 1.81 15.07
C GLY A 213 6.40 0.47 14.43
N TYR A 214 7.57 0.38 13.75
CA TYR A 214 8.08 -0.89 13.25
C TYR A 214 9.48 -1.18 13.79
N THR A 215 9.69 -2.39 14.28
CA THR A 215 11.01 -2.91 14.70
C THR A 215 11.42 -4.03 13.75
N PRO A 216 12.52 -3.86 13.00
CA PRO A 216 13.02 -4.88 12.08
C PRO A 216 13.44 -6.16 12.80
N PRO A 217 13.42 -7.33 12.11
CA PRO A 217 13.99 -8.56 12.64
C PRO A 217 15.48 -8.42 12.94
N ALA A 218 15.93 -8.95 14.08
CA ALA A 218 17.34 -8.88 14.50
C ALA A 218 18.30 -9.41 13.41
N LYS A 219 17.93 -10.49 12.71
CA LYS A 219 18.71 -11.07 11.62
C LYS A 219 18.86 -10.11 10.43
N ALA A 220 17.85 -9.30 10.13
CA ALA A 220 17.96 -8.29 9.06
C ALA A 220 18.87 -7.14 9.45
N ILE A 221 18.84 -6.73 10.72
CA ILE A 221 19.77 -5.75 11.28
C ILE A 221 21.21 -6.27 11.18
N GLU A 222 21.43 -7.53 11.58
CA GLU A 222 22.74 -8.20 11.48
C GLU A 222 23.25 -8.22 10.04
N ILE A 223 22.41 -8.61 9.06
CA ILE A 223 22.76 -8.61 7.65
C ILE A 223 23.17 -7.21 7.18
N ASN A 224 22.47 -6.17 7.62
CA ASN A 224 22.75 -4.80 7.19
C ASN A 224 24.00 -4.20 7.84
N THR A 225 24.38 -4.65 9.05
CA THR A 225 25.51 -4.08 9.82
C THR A 225 26.79 -4.87 9.67
N ASN A 226 26.74 -6.20 9.55
CA ASN A 226 27.89 -7.10 9.65
C ASN A 226 28.41 -7.65 8.32
N ARG A 227 27.92 -7.21 7.16
CA ARG A 227 28.46 -7.65 5.87
C ARG A 227 29.89 -7.13 5.69
N LYS A 228 30.86 -7.98 6.01
CA LYS A 228 32.24 -7.80 5.57
C LYS A 228 32.36 -8.24 4.12
N TYR A 229 32.81 -7.35 3.25
CA TYR A 229 33.14 -7.71 1.87
C TYR A 229 34.56 -8.27 1.80
N PRO A 230 34.77 -9.35 1.04
CA PRO A 230 36.10 -9.95 0.88
C PRO A 230 37.08 -9.11 0.05
N PHE A 231 36.71 -7.88 -0.32
CA PHE A 231 37.54 -6.97 -1.13
C PHE A 231 38.08 -5.77 -0.33
N GLU A 232 37.95 -5.75 0.99
CA GLU A 232 38.73 -4.85 1.85
C GLU A 232 40.06 -5.54 2.21
N ALA A 233 40.95 -5.62 1.23
CA ALA A 233 42.34 -6.01 1.43
C ALA A 233 43.23 -5.08 0.62
#